data_219ef8d015f456bd7e5ca1fc2a3e1562
#
_entry.id   219ef8d015f456bd7e5ca1fc2a3e1562
#
_cell.length_a   1.000
_cell.length_b   1.000
_cell.length_c   1.000
_cell.angle_alpha   90.00
_cell.angle_beta   90.00
_cell.angle_gamma   90.00
#
_symmetry.space_group_name_H-M   'P 1'
#
loop_
_entity.id
_entity.type
_entity.pdbx_description
1 polymer ?
#
loop_
_entity_poly.entity_id
_entity_poly.type
_entity_poly.pdbx_seq_one_letter_code
_entity_poly.pdbx_strand_id
1 'polypeptide(L)'
;MLFSIVVPVYNVEKYLEECLKSIICQIDDNENYEIILVDDGSTDKSGVICDEYKRAYPDLIKVFHNTNHGLLLTRRYGYKHAAGEYIVNCDSDDKLEKDMFVRLKEAIGKYDAPDMILFNYYSFTENTK
;
A
#
# COMPACT_ATOMS: atom_id res chain seq x y z
N MET A 1 -4.58 14.24 -6.52
CA MET A 1 -3.95 12.96 -6.11
C MET A 1 -4.58 11.81 -6.87
N LEU A 2 -3.77 10.98 -7.48
CA LEU A 2 -4.26 9.90 -8.34
C LEU A 2 -4.43 8.58 -7.61
N PHE A 3 -3.43 8.15 -6.84
CA PHE A 3 -3.44 6.84 -6.19
C PHE A 3 -3.33 6.92 -4.68
N SER A 4 -4.19 6.16 -4.00
CA SER A 4 -4.07 5.84 -2.58
C SER A 4 -3.75 4.36 -2.46
N ILE A 5 -2.57 4.03 -1.98
CA ILE A 5 -2.15 2.65 -1.78
C ILE A 5 -2.47 2.27 -0.34
N VAL A 6 -3.42 1.38 -0.16
CA VAL A 6 -3.85 0.92 1.17
C VAL A 6 -3.15 -0.38 1.51
N VAL A 7 -2.40 -0.36 2.60
CA VAL A 7 -1.59 -1.50 3.06
C VAL A 7 -2.05 -1.88 4.47
N PRO A 8 -2.86 -2.92 4.59
CA PRO A 8 -3.20 -3.44 5.92
C PRO A 8 -1.99 -4.17 6.51
N VAL A 9 -1.72 -3.93 7.79
CA VAL A 9 -0.54 -4.43 8.49
C VAL A 9 -0.97 -5.19 9.73
N TYR A 10 -0.57 -6.46 9.84
CA TYR A 10 -0.76 -7.23 11.06
C TYR A 10 0.31 -8.32 11.15
N ASN A 11 1.25 -8.13 12.08
CA ASN A 11 2.31 -9.12 12.37
C ASN A 11 3.05 -9.61 11.12
N VAL A 12 3.57 -8.66 10.33
CA VAL A 12 4.25 -8.93 9.07
C VAL A 12 5.67 -8.34 9.06
N GLU A 13 6.33 -8.30 10.20
CA GLU A 13 7.66 -7.68 10.31
C GLU A 13 8.69 -8.25 9.34
N LYS A 14 8.54 -9.51 8.94
CA LYS A 14 9.46 -10.15 7.99
C LYS A 14 9.30 -9.64 6.56
N TYR A 15 8.11 -9.15 6.19
CA TYR A 15 7.78 -8.86 4.80
C TYR A 15 7.48 -7.39 4.54
N LEU A 16 7.18 -6.63 5.59
CA LEU A 16 6.67 -5.27 5.45
C LEU A 16 7.63 -4.33 4.72
N GLU A 17 8.91 -4.38 5.06
CA GLU A 17 9.89 -3.49 4.41
C GLU A 17 10.03 -3.77 2.92
N GLU A 18 10.04 -5.04 2.51
CA GLU A 18 10.09 -5.41 1.10
C GLU A 18 8.87 -4.91 0.34
N CYS A 19 7.70 -5.06 0.96
CA CYS A 19 6.45 -4.54 0.41
C CYS A 19 6.55 -3.03 0.19
N LEU A 20 6.93 -2.28 1.21
CA LEU A 20 7.02 -0.82 1.14
C LEU A 20 8.06 -0.36 0.12
N LYS A 21 9.21 -1.02 0.06
CA LYS A 21 10.24 -0.70 -0.94
C LYS A 21 9.74 -0.92 -2.36
N SER A 22 8.95 -1.97 -2.60
CA SER A 22 8.39 -2.25 -3.93
C SER A 22 7.40 -1.18 -4.38
N ILE A 23 6.73 -0.54 -3.45
CA ILE A 23 5.82 0.58 -3.74
C ILE A 23 6.61 1.87 -3.94
N ILE A 24 7.46 2.22 -2.99
CA ILE A 24 8.16 3.50 -2.94
C ILE A 24 9.09 3.68 -4.13
N CYS A 25 9.76 2.62 -4.58
CA CYS A 25 10.70 2.71 -5.71
C CYS A 25 10.03 3.11 -7.03
N GLN A 26 8.71 3.01 -7.12
CA GLN A 26 7.95 3.38 -8.32
C GLN A 26 7.40 4.80 -8.26
N ILE A 27 7.44 5.45 -7.10
CA ILE A 27 6.81 6.74 -6.92
C ILE A 27 7.74 7.83 -7.41
N ASP A 28 7.31 8.57 -8.42
CA ASP A 28 8.08 9.63 -9.05
C ASP A 28 7.71 11.02 -8.53
N ASP A 29 6.54 11.18 -7.90
CA ASP A 29 6.15 12.42 -7.26
C ASP A 29 5.20 12.16 -6.09
N ASN A 30 5.24 13.01 -5.07
CA ASN A 30 4.40 12.86 -3.88
C ASN A 30 3.01 13.50 -4.04
N GLU A 31 2.77 14.20 -5.14
CA GLU A 31 1.47 14.85 -5.37
C GLU A 31 0.40 13.86 -5.84
N ASN A 32 0.82 12.82 -6.56
CA ASN A 32 -0.09 11.84 -7.14
C ASN A 32 -0.21 10.54 -6.36
N TYR A 33 0.51 10.39 -5.26
CA TYR A 33 0.53 9.14 -4.49
C TYR A 33 0.42 9.41 -3.00
N GLU A 34 -0.27 8.53 -2.31
CA GLU A 34 -0.19 8.40 -0.86
C GLU A 34 -0.17 6.92 -0.51
N ILE A 35 0.52 6.59 0.57
CA ILE A 35 0.55 5.23 1.12
C ILE A 35 -0.12 5.30 2.48
N ILE A 36 -1.17 4.49 2.67
CA ILE A 36 -1.91 4.44 3.92
C ILE A 36 -1.62 3.11 4.59
N LEU A 37 -0.84 3.16 5.66
CA LEU A 37 -0.52 1.99 6.46
C LEU A 37 -1.51 1.91 7.62
N VAL A 38 -2.27 0.85 7.67
CA VAL A 38 -3.22 0.62 8.75
C VAL A 38 -2.76 -0.57 9.56
N ASP A 39 -2.17 -0.29 10.70
CA ASP A 39 -1.67 -1.30 11.63
C ASP A 39 -2.82 -1.79 12.50
N ASP A 40 -3.22 -3.03 12.31
CA ASP A 40 -4.35 -3.66 12.95
C ASP A 40 -3.96 -4.31 14.29
N GLY A 41 -3.28 -3.55 15.13
CA GLY A 41 -2.91 -4.01 16.45
C GLY A 41 -1.76 -5.01 16.46
N SER A 42 -0.75 -4.80 15.62
CA SER A 42 0.41 -5.69 15.58
C SER A 42 1.11 -5.79 16.93
N THR A 43 1.53 -6.99 17.27
CA THR A 43 2.28 -7.28 18.51
C THR A 43 3.77 -7.47 18.25
N ASP A 44 4.18 -7.53 16.99
CA ASP A 44 5.58 -7.60 16.59
C ASP A 44 6.13 -6.20 16.25
N LYS A 45 7.21 -6.12 15.48
CA LYS A 45 7.84 -4.85 15.10
C LYS A 45 7.17 -4.13 13.93
N SER A 46 6.06 -4.65 13.41
CA SER A 46 5.38 -4.05 12.26
C SER A 46 4.98 -2.59 12.54
N GLY A 47 4.44 -2.30 13.72
CA GLY A 47 4.05 -0.95 14.08
C GLY A 47 5.23 0.02 14.10
N VAL A 48 6.37 -0.42 14.62
CA VAL A 48 7.59 0.39 14.65
C VAL A 48 8.11 0.64 13.24
N ILE A 49 8.07 -0.36 12.39
CA ILE A 49 8.48 -0.22 10.98
C ILE A 49 7.60 0.81 10.26
N CYS A 50 6.29 0.77 10.48
CA CYS A 50 5.38 1.77 9.93
C CYS A 50 5.80 3.19 10.35
N ASP A 51 6.09 3.40 11.61
CA ASP A 51 6.49 4.72 12.13
C ASP A 51 7.83 5.18 11.58
N GLU A 52 8.78 4.27 11.39
CA GLU A 52 10.07 4.59 10.80
C GLU A 52 9.92 5.06 9.35
N TYR A 53 9.09 4.38 8.57
CA TYR A 53 8.81 4.79 7.19
C TYR A 53 8.05 6.10 7.13
N LYS A 54 7.14 6.35 8.07
CA LYS A 54 6.45 7.64 8.16
C LYS A 54 7.44 8.77 8.40
N ARG A 55 8.43 8.58 9.26
CA ARG A 55 9.45 9.59 9.52
C ARG A 55 10.33 9.85 8.29
N ALA A 56 10.65 8.79 7.54
CA ALA A 56 11.46 8.90 6.33
C ALA A 56 10.71 9.56 5.17
N TYR A 57 9.40 9.34 5.08
CA TYR A 57 8.56 9.81 3.98
C TYR A 57 7.30 10.51 4.49
N PRO A 58 7.43 11.63 5.24
CA PRO A 58 6.29 12.23 5.95
C PRO A 58 5.20 12.78 5.04
N ASP A 59 5.54 13.17 3.81
CA ASP A 59 4.57 13.70 2.86
C ASP A 59 3.88 12.61 2.03
N LEU A 60 4.42 11.40 2.07
CA LEU A 60 3.92 10.28 1.27
C LEU A 60 3.10 9.29 2.10
N ILE A 61 3.53 9.04 3.34
CA ILE A 61 3.00 7.95 4.16
C ILE A 61 2.14 8.47 5.30
N LYS A 62 0.96 7.87 5.44
CA LYS A 62 0.08 8.04 6.60
C LYS A 62 0.03 6.72 7.35
N VAL A 63 0.09 6.79 8.68
CA VAL A 63 0.05 5.59 9.54
C VAL A 63 -1.08 5.72 10.55
N PHE A 64 -1.84 4.65 10.67
CA PHE A 64 -2.89 4.54 11.68
C PHE A 64 -2.67 3.26 12.48
N HIS A 65 -2.62 3.39 13.80
CA HIS A 65 -2.51 2.26 14.72
C HIS A 65 -3.86 2.03 15.37
N ASN A 66 -4.47 0.89 15.08
CA ASN A 66 -5.79 0.54 15.59
C ASN A 66 -5.73 -0.70 16.46
N THR A 67 -6.79 -0.95 17.23
CA THR A 67 -6.95 -2.26 17.89
C THR A 67 -7.32 -3.29 16.84
N ASN A 68 -6.99 -4.55 17.07
CA ASN A 68 -7.22 -5.62 16.11
C ASN A 68 -8.71 -5.80 15.81
N HIS A 69 -9.11 -5.67 14.56
CA HIS A 69 -10.48 -5.80 14.07
C HIS A 69 -10.61 -6.70 12.85
N GLY A 70 -9.50 -7.23 12.34
CA GLY A 70 -9.46 -8.10 11.19
C GLY A 70 -9.26 -7.37 9.87
N LEU A 71 -8.88 -8.13 8.84
CA LEU A 71 -8.43 -7.60 7.55
C LEU A 71 -9.48 -6.74 6.85
N LEU A 72 -10.74 -7.20 6.83
CA LEU A 72 -11.80 -6.48 6.12
C LEU A 72 -12.03 -5.09 6.70
N LEU A 73 -12.14 -4.97 8.01
CA LEU A 73 -12.34 -3.69 8.67
C LEU A 73 -11.12 -2.78 8.55
N THR A 74 -9.93 -3.37 8.57
CA THR A 74 -8.68 -2.66 8.38
C THR A 74 -8.60 -2.02 6.99
N ARG A 75 -8.97 -2.77 5.95
CA ARG A 75 -9.04 -2.23 4.58
C ARG A 75 -10.06 -1.11 4.48
N ARG A 76 -11.25 -1.31 5.05
CA ARG A 76 -12.30 -0.29 5.04
C ARG A 76 -11.86 1.00 5.74
N TYR A 77 -11.14 0.87 6.82
CA TYR A 77 -10.57 2.03 7.53
C TYR A 77 -9.62 2.80 6.61
N GLY A 78 -8.74 2.09 5.90
CA GLY A 78 -7.85 2.70 4.92
C GLY A 78 -8.61 3.42 3.81
N TYR A 79 -9.68 2.82 3.29
CA TYR A 79 -10.49 3.42 2.24
C TYR A 79 -11.12 4.73 2.68
N LYS A 80 -11.57 4.81 3.91
CA LYS A 80 -12.15 6.04 4.45
C LYS A 80 -11.17 7.20 4.49
N HIS A 81 -9.90 6.92 4.60
CA HIS A 81 -8.85 7.94 4.69
C HIS A 81 -8.15 8.18 3.36
N ALA A 82 -8.57 7.49 2.30
CA ALA A 82 -7.98 7.63 0.97
C ALA A 82 -8.48 8.91 0.30
N ALA A 83 -7.54 9.69 -0.24
CA ALA A 83 -7.83 10.93 -0.96
C ALA A 83 -7.67 10.78 -2.49
N GLY A 84 -7.06 9.70 -2.93
CA GLY A 84 -6.78 9.45 -4.35
C GLY A 84 -8.03 9.08 -5.14
N GLU A 85 -7.96 9.29 -6.45
CA GLU A 85 -9.04 8.91 -7.36
C GLU A 85 -9.17 7.40 -7.49
N TYR A 86 -8.05 6.68 -7.35
CA TYR A 86 -8.01 5.22 -7.40
C TYR A 86 -7.37 4.67 -6.14
N ILE A 87 -7.93 3.58 -5.64
CA ILE A 87 -7.39 2.85 -4.50
C ILE A 87 -6.67 1.61 -5.01
N VAL A 88 -5.43 1.44 -4.58
CA VAL A 88 -4.65 0.24 -4.85
C VAL A 88 -4.50 -0.52 -3.54
N ASN A 89 -4.99 -1.75 -3.50
CA ASN A 89 -4.82 -2.61 -2.35
C ASN A 89 -3.49 -3.36 -2.47
N CYS A 90 -2.69 -3.32 -1.44
CA CYS A 90 -1.45 -4.08 -1.39
C CYS A 90 -1.34 -4.73 -0.02
N ASP A 91 -1.46 -6.04 0.04
CA ASP A 91 -1.26 -6.76 1.29
C ASP A 91 0.22 -6.69 1.68
N SER A 92 0.47 -6.52 2.96
CA SER A 92 1.83 -6.22 3.46
C SER A 92 2.83 -7.36 3.34
N ASP A 93 2.38 -8.56 3.00
CA ASP A 93 3.23 -9.70 2.68
C ASP A 93 3.45 -9.89 1.17
N ASP A 94 2.95 -8.98 0.35
CA ASP A 94 3.10 -8.98 -1.09
C ASP A 94 4.10 -7.92 -1.56
N LYS A 95 4.52 -8.03 -2.82
CA LYS A 95 5.30 -7.01 -3.52
C LYS A 95 4.55 -6.56 -4.76
N LEU A 96 4.68 -5.28 -5.09
CA LEU A 96 4.21 -4.78 -6.37
C LEU A 96 5.30 -4.96 -7.43
N GLU A 97 4.89 -5.23 -8.66
CA GLU A 97 5.83 -5.25 -9.79
C GLU A 97 6.35 -3.85 -10.09
N LYS A 98 7.58 -3.78 -10.61
CA LYS A 98 8.30 -2.53 -10.82
C LYS A 98 7.59 -1.52 -11.72
N ASP A 99 6.80 -1.99 -12.68
CA ASP A 99 6.14 -1.13 -13.68
C ASP A 99 4.63 -1.03 -13.45
N MET A 100 4.16 -1.41 -12.27
CA MET A 100 2.74 -1.48 -11.99
C MET A 100 2.03 -0.14 -12.16
N PHE A 101 2.61 0.93 -11.60
CA PHE A 101 1.98 2.25 -11.69
C PHE A 101 2.05 2.84 -13.10
N VAL A 102 3.09 2.53 -13.85
CA VAL A 102 3.17 2.90 -15.28
C VAL A 102 2.04 2.24 -16.04
N ARG A 103 1.83 0.95 -15.82
CA ARG A 103 0.73 0.21 -16.47
C ARG A 103 -0.64 0.73 -16.06
N LEU A 104 -0.82 1.07 -14.79
CA LEU A 104 -2.09 1.61 -14.30
C LEU A 104 -2.39 2.97 -14.94
N LYS A 105 -1.39 3.84 -15.03
CA LYS A 105 -1.54 5.14 -15.69
C LYS A 105 -1.89 4.99 -17.15
N GLU A 106 -1.26 4.05 -17.85
CA GLU A 106 -1.57 3.76 -19.26
C GLU A 106 -3.01 3.27 -19.42
N ALA A 107 -3.46 2.38 -18.52
CA ALA A 107 -4.83 1.87 -18.53
C ALA A 107 -5.85 3.00 -18.31
N ILE A 108 -5.56 3.90 -17.38
CA ILE A 108 -6.42 5.05 -17.09
C ILE A 108 -6.56 5.93 -18.33
N GLY A 109 -5.44 6.22 -19.00
CA GLY A 109 -5.45 7.03 -20.22
C GLY A 109 -6.14 6.33 -21.39
N LYS A 110 -5.88 5.03 -21.57
CA LYS A 110 -6.41 4.25 -22.69
C LYS A 110 -7.93 4.05 -22.59
N TYR A 111 -8.45 3.87 -21.38
CA TYR A 111 -9.87 3.55 -21.17
C TYR A 111 -10.67 4.72 -20.61
N ASP A 112 -10.15 5.95 -20.75
CA ASP A 112 -10.85 7.18 -20.35
C ASP A 112 -11.27 7.20 -18.88
N ALA A 113 -10.30 7.02 -18.00
CA ALA A 113 -10.48 7.01 -16.54
C ALA A 113 -11.55 6.01 -16.08
N PRO A 114 -11.31 4.70 -16.24
CA PRO A 114 -12.26 3.68 -15.82
C PRO A 114 -12.48 3.69 -14.31
N ASP A 115 -13.67 3.24 -13.88
CA ASP A 115 -14.00 3.17 -12.46
C ASP A 115 -13.21 2.09 -11.73
N MET A 116 -12.83 1.02 -12.44
CA MET A 116 -12.10 -0.10 -11.87
C MET A 116 -11.08 -0.65 -12.87
N ILE A 117 -9.90 -0.97 -12.37
CA ILE A 117 -8.86 -1.62 -13.14
C ILE A 117 -8.50 -2.93 -12.46
N LEU A 118 -8.62 -4.04 -13.19
CA LEU A 118 -8.19 -5.34 -12.70
C LEU A 118 -6.81 -5.66 -13.27
N PHE A 119 -5.92 -6.12 -12.42
CA PHE A 119 -4.57 -6.49 -12.80
C PHE A 119 -4.09 -7.69 -12.00
N ASN A 120 -3.10 -8.38 -12.53
CA ASN A 120 -2.45 -9.48 -11.84
C ASN A 120 -1.25 -8.99 -11.05
N TYR A 121 -1.05 -9.57 -9.89
CA TYR A 121 0.13 -9.33 -9.09
C TYR A 121 0.63 -10.65 -8.52
N TYR A 122 1.89 -10.68 -8.10
CA TYR A 122 2.48 -11.87 -7.52
C TYR A 122 2.44 -11.80 -6.01
N SER A 123 1.97 -12.89 -5.38
CA SER A 123 2.28 -13.12 -3.99
C SER A 123 3.36 -14.21 -3.93
N PHE A 124 4.20 -14.16 -2.90
CA PHE A 124 5.31 -15.09 -2.78
C PHE A 124 5.54 -15.42 -1.31
N THR A 125 6.17 -16.58 -1.10
CA THR A 125 6.61 -17.02 0.22
C THR A 125 8.14 -16.95 0.28
N GLU A 126 8.72 -17.23 1.44
CA GLU A 126 10.18 -17.25 1.59
C GLU A 126 10.87 -18.23 0.63
N ASN A 127 10.17 -19.26 0.21
CA ASN A 127 10.69 -20.31 -0.67
C ASN A 127 10.35 -20.10 -2.14
N THR A 128 9.65 -19.02 -2.47
CA THR A 128 9.20 -18.72 -3.83
C THR A 128 9.87 -17.46 -4.33
N LYS A 129 10.44 -17.51 -5.49
CA LYS A 129 11.14 -16.38 -6.08
C LYS A 129 10.56 -16.01 -7.43
#